data_f9ae436d3a06ef7e51f35452ac91f54d
#
_entry.id   f9ae436d3a06ef7e51f35452ac91f54d
#
_cell.length_a   1.000
_cell.length_b   1.000
_cell.length_c   1.000
_cell.angle_alpha   90.00
_cell.angle_beta   90.00
_cell.angle_gamma   90.00
#
_symmetry.space_group_name_H-M   'P 1'
#
loop_
_entity.id
_entity.type
_entity.pdbx_description
1 polymer ?
#
loop_
_entity_poly.entity_id
_entity_poly.type
_entity_poly.pdbx_seq_one_letter_code
_entity_poly.pdbx_strand_id
1 'polypeptide(L)'
;MIASNPTESQNLRRPFETVVTPDQVPLYDLVPVHGPQGEPLEAYRGVRRKDTSQVVSIVSDRYQLVQHREVAEAVHAVGEALERPVLDANAPAFPREQIRLFAGGRRMEIRLVVGTRYELAPGESVYPGIRVMNSLDGSWAVRAEGTGVRIACANQLYAGMHSLVELREVHLSSATDLMAMLQKAIHTILGRFRDALSIYADAMGEEVLAENVEFALVAAGLPRVYASTIGARAEAAASHNALLSRWSAYQVATEVLTHEVGPRVSPERSRGFERAAASALLISDGATASA
;
A
#
# COMPACT_ATOMS: atom_id res chain seq x y z
N MET A 1 -36.87 5.99 26.05
CA MET A 1 -35.37 6.05 25.89
C MET A 1 -34.99 4.95 24.93
N ILE A 2 -34.77 5.31 23.65
CA ILE A 2 -34.33 4.38 22.60
C ILE A 2 -32.81 4.48 22.61
N ALA A 3 -32.14 3.40 23.00
CA ALA A 3 -30.70 3.32 22.99
C ALA A 3 -30.24 3.32 21.51
N SER A 4 -29.58 4.40 21.10
CA SER A 4 -28.93 4.50 19.79
C SER A 4 -27.75 3.55 19.75
N ASN A 5 -27.76 2.67 18.79
CA ASN A 5 -26.74 1.66 18.54
C ASN A 5 -25.41 2.37 18.14
N PRO A 6 -24.32 2.25 18.88
CA PRO A 6 -23.10 3.01 18.62
C PRO A 6 -22.31 2.55 17.38
N THR A 7 -22.77 1.50 16.68
CA THR A 7 -22.07 0.87 15.55
C THR A 7 -22.23 1.61 14.22
N GLU A 8 -23.29 2.39 14.02
CA GLU A 8 -23.50 3.08 12.74
C GLU A 8 -22.74 4.39 12.59
N SER A 9 -22.45 5.12 13.67
CA SER A 9 -21.79 6.42 13.58
C SER A 9 -20.26 6.34 13.37
N GLN A 10 -19.64 5.19 13.64
CA GLN A 10 -18.19 4.99 13.45
C GLN A 10 -17.81 4.63 12.01
N ASN A 11 -18.74 4.10 11.20
CA ASN A 11 -18.47 3.72 9.81
C ASN A 11 -18.42 4.90 8.83
N LEU A 12 -18.95 6.07 9.19
CA LEU A 12 -18.98 7.26 8.32
C LEU A 12 -17.61 7.98 8.17
N ARG A 13 -16.56 7.53 8.86
CA ARG A 13 -15.25 8.18 8.84
C ARG A 13 -14.10 7.34 8.29
N ARG A 14 -14.33 6.12 7.85
CA ARG A 14 -13.25 5.32 7.25
C ARG A 14 -13.17 5.62 5.74
N PRO A 15 -12.02 6.06 5.23
CA PRO A 15 -11.85 6.37 3.80
C PRO A 15 -11.82 5.10 2.94
N PHE A 16 -11.93 3.93 3.54
CA PHE A 16 -11.91 2.63 2.87
C PHE A 16 -12.80 1.60 3.57
N GLU A 17 -13.29 0.66 2.79
CA GLU A 17 -13.98 -0.57 3.21
C GLU A 17 -12.94 -1.70 3.27
N THR A 18 -12.86 -2.43 4.38
CA THR A 18 -12.02 -3.62 4.49
C THR A 18 -12.84 -4.85 4.15
N VAL A 19 -12.33 -5.70 3.29
CA VAL A 19 -12.94 -6.98 2.88
C VAL A 19 -12.06 -8.10 3.41
N VAL A 20 -12.67 -9.15 3.93
CA VAL A 20 -11.93 -10.25 4.57
C VAL A 20 -11.50 -11.29 3.54
N THR A 21 -12.35 -11.59 2.56
CA THR A 21 -12.14 -12.65 1.57
C THR A 21 -12.44 -12.15 0.15
N PRO A 22 -11.83 -12.71 -0.90
CA PRO A 22 -12.06 -12.29 -2.28
C PRO A 22 -13.52 -12.36 -2.73
N ASP A 23 -14.28 -13.34 -2.26
CA ASP A 23 -15.70 -13.51 -2.60
C ASP A 23 -16.60 -12.38 -2.08
N GLN A 24 -16.17 -11.67 -1.04
CA GLN A 24 -16.85 -10.48 -0.52
C GLN A 24 -16.57 -9.23 -1.34
N VAL A 25 -15.59 -9.26 -2.24
CA VAL A 25 -15.31 -8.13 -3.14
C VAL A 25 -16.49 -7.95 -4.10
N PRO A 26 -17.10 -6.75 -4.18
CA PRO A 26 -18.24 -6.52 -5.04
C PRO A 26 -17.94 -6.81 -6.52
N LEU A 27 -18.96 -7.27 -7.24
CA LEU A 27 -18.93 -7.38 -8.69
C LEU A 27 -19.45 -6.09 -9.34
N TYR A 28 -18.94 -5.81 -10.53
CA TYR A 28 -19.29 -4.62 -11.31
C TYR A 28 -19.74 -5.01 -12.72
N ASP A 29 -20.55 -4.17 -13.34
CA ASP A 29 -20.93 -4.29 -14.76
C ASP A 29 -20.83 -2.93 -15.45
N LEU A 30 -20.79 -2.97 -16.77
CA LEU A 30 -20.85 -1.78 -17.61
C LEU A 30 -22.31 -1.52 -18.00
N VAL A 31 -22.78 -0.31 -17.74
CA VAL A 31 -24.15 0.12 -18.05
C VAL A 31 -24.14 1.33 -18.98
N PRO A 32 -25.19 1.54 -19.80
CA PRO A 32 -25.35 2.75 -20.59
C PRO A 32 -25.36 4.01 -19.70
N VAL A 33 -24.83 5.10 -20.24
CA VAL A 33 -24.89 6.43 -19.63
C VAL A 33 -25.79 7.29 -20.50
N HIS A 34 -26.65 8.09 -19.89
CA HIS A 34 -27.56 9.00 -20.58
C HIS A 34 -27.24 10.44 -20.21
N GLY A 35 -27.37 11.32 -21.17
CA GLY A 35 -27.26 12.76 -20.98
C GLY A 35 -28.48 13.34 -20.26
N PRO A 36 -28.49 14.66 -19.98
CA PRO A 36 -29.56 15.34 -19.23
C PRO A 36 -30.93 15.25 -19.88
N GLN A 37 -31.01 15.04 -21.20
CA GLN A 37 -32.25 14.92 -21.95
C GLN A 37 -32.68 13.46 -22.18
N GLY A 38 -31.97 12.51 -21.59
CA GLY A 38 -32.23 11.07 -21.72
C GLY A 38 -31.56 10.41 -22.94
N GLU A 39 -30.81 11.16 -23.75
CA GLU A 39 -30.10 10.67 -24.92
C GLU A 39 -28.92 9.75 -24.47
N PRO A 40 -28.68 8.61 -25.16
CA PRO A 40 -27.56 7.74 -24.83
C PRO A 40 -26.22 8.39 -25.18
N LEU A 41 -25.28 8.37 -24.25
CA LEU A 41 -23.89 8.80 -24.46
C LEU A 41 -23.06 7.62 -24.93
N GLU A 42 -23.06 7.32 -26.22
CA GLU A 42 -22.46 6.09 -26.80
C GLU A 42 -20.96 5.94 -26.53
N ALA A 43 -20.24 7.06 -26.43
CA ALA A 43 -18.79 7.06 -26.15
C ALA A 43 -18.44 6.72 -24.68
N TYR A 44 -19.44 6.53 -23.81
CA TYR A 44 -19.24 6.33 -22.38
C TYR A 44 -20.04 5.15 -21.84
N ARG A 45 -19.50 4.54 -20.77
CA ARG A 45 -20.16 3.51 -19.97
C ARG A 45 -20.05 3.87 -18.49
N GLY A 46 -21.11 3.60 -17.74
CA GLY A 46 -21.08 3.65 -16.29
C GLY A 46 -20.56 2.32 -15.73
N VAL A 47 -19.63 2.38 -14.80
CA VAL A 47 -19.24 1.20 -14.01
C VAL A 47 -20.17 1.15 -12.81
N ARG A 48 -21.04 0.16 -12.77
CA ARG A 48 -22.05 -0.01 -11.73
C ARG A 48 -21.68 -1.15 -10.78
N ARG A 49 -21.71 -0.86 -9.49
CA ARG A 49 -21.57 -1.85 -8.42
C ARG A 49 -22.88 -2.66 -8.31
N LYS A 50 -22.81 -3.99 -8.46
CA LYS A 50 -24.02 -4.83 -8.59
C LYS A 50 -24.85 -4.94 -7.32
N ASP A 51 -24.20 -4.97 -6.15
CA ASP A 51 -24.87 -5.13 -4.86
C ASP A 51 -25.67 -3.89 -4.42
N THR A 52 -25.20 -2.70 -4.77
CA THR A 52 -25.83 -1.42 -4.41
C THR A 52 -26.52 -0.73 -5.59
N SER A 53 -26.32 -1.22 -6.82
CA SER A 53 -26.75 -0.57 -8.07
C SER A 53 -26.16 0.84 -8.29
N GLN A 54 -25.18 1.23 -7.49
CA GLN A 54 -24.53 2.53 -7.59
C GLN A 54 -23.57 2.58 -8.78
N VAL A 55 -23.67 3.61 -9.63
CA VAL A 55 -22.63 3.92 -10.62
C VAL A 55 -21.47 4.59 -9.90
N VAL A 56 -20.33 3.90 -9.87
CA VAL A 56 -19.13 4.34 -9.13
C VAL A 56 -18.17 5.12 -10.02
N SER A 57 -18.23 4.94 -11.34
CA SER A 57 -17.36 5.61 -12.29
C SER A 57 -18.01 5.73 -13.67
N ILE A 58 -17.51 6.65 -14.49
CA ILE A 58 -17.82 6.75 -15.93
C ILE A 58 -16.50 6.57 -16.67
N VAL A 59 -16.50 5.67 -17.65
CA VAL A 59 -15.33 5.30 -18.46
C VAL A 59 -15.67 5.38 -19.94
N SER A 60 -14.67 5.30 -20.82
CA SER A 60 -14.92 5.23 -22.27
C SER A 60 -15.59 3.91 -22.64
N ASP A 61 -16.27 3.89 -23.80
CA ASP A 61 -16.86 2.68 -24.39
C ASP A 61 -15.83 1.57 -24.67
N ARG A 62 -14.54 1.96 -24.86
CA ARG A 62 -13.42 1.04 -25.10
C ARG A 62 -12.78 0.49 -23.82
N TYR A 63 -13.26 0.94 -22.65
CA TYR A 63 -12.69 0.51 -21.39
C TYR A 63 -12.94 -0.98 -21.14
N GLN A 64 -11.86 -1.72 -20.89
CA GLN A 64 -11.94 -3.12 -20.49
C GLN A 64 -12.00 -3.21 -18.98
N LEU A 65 -13.12 -3.71 -18.47
CA LEU A 65 -13.37 -3.85 -17.05
C LEU A 65 -12.62 -5.05 -16.48
N VAL A 66 -11.56 -4.80 -15.71
CA VAL A 66 -10.90 -5.81 -14.90
C VAL A 66 -11.57 -5.83 -13.52
N GLN A 67 -12.26 -6.91 -13.18
CA GLN A 67 -12.97 -7.04 -11.92
C GLN A 67 -12.02 -7.00 -10.73
N HIS A 68 -12.37 -6.24 -9.70
CA HIS A 68 -11.63 -6.28 -8.43
C HIS A 68 -11.59 -7.69 -7.85
N ARG A 69 -12.69 -8.43 -7.96
CA ARG A 69 -12.80 -9.81 -7.47
C ARG A 69 -11.82 -10.74 -8.18
N GLU A 70 -11.70 -10.68 -9.49
CA GLU A 70 -10.74 -11.48 -10.25
C GLU A 70 -9.30 -11.22 -9.82
N VAL A 71 -8.96 -9.95 -9.58
CA VAL A 71 -7.64 -9.56 -9.07
C VAL A 71 -7.43 -10.11 -7.65
N ALA A 72 -8.43 -10.03 -6.79
CA ALA A 72 -8.35 -10.54 -5.41
C ALA A 72 -8.21 -12.07 -5.39
N GLU A 73 -9.00 -12.78 -6.19
CA GLU A 73 -8.91 -14.25 -6.33
C GLU A 73 -7.55 -14.69 -6.85
N ALA A 74 -7.00 -13.97 -7.84
CA ALA A 74 -5.67 -14.27 -8.38
C ALA A 74 -4.56 -14.04 -7.35
N VAL A 75 -4.60 -12.93 -6.59
CA VAL A 75 -3.66 -12.66 -5.51
C VAL A 75 -3.75 -13.71 -4.41
N HIS A 76 -4.97 -14.06 -4.01
CA HIS A 76 -5.24 -15.10 -3.02
C HIS A 76 -4.69 -16.46 -3.46
N ALA A 77 -4.97 -16.89 -4.69
CA ALA A 77 -4.48 -18.15 -5.24
C ALA A 77 -2.95 -18.22 -5.29
N VAL A 78 -2.29 -17.13 -5.70
CA VAL A 78 -0.83 -17.06 -5.66
C VAL A 78 -0.34 -17.10 -4.22
N GLY A 79 -1.00 -16.40 -3.31
CA GLY A 79 -0.69 -16.41 -1.88
C GLY A 79 -0.76 -17.81 -1.27
N GLU A 80 -1.78 -18.59 -1.61
CA GLU A 80 -1.94 -19.98 -1.12
C GLU A 80 -0.91 -20.94 -1.73
N ALA A 81 -0.42 -20.68 -2.94
CA ALA A 81 0.63 -21.46 -3.59
C ALA A 81 2.04 -21.19 -3.01
N LEU A 82 2.22 -20.08 -2.31
CA LEU A 82 3.48 -19.73 -1.65
C LEU A 82 3.56 -20.37 -0.26
N GLU A 83 4.79 -20.70 0.17
CA GLU A 83 5.01 -21.11 1.56
C GLU A 83 4.45 -20.07 2.52
N ARG A 84 3.65 -20.52 3.49
CA ARG A 84 3.12 -19.64 4.53
C ARG A 84 4.29 -19.15 5.38
N PRO A 85 4.45 -17.82 5.52
CA PRO A 85 5.47 -17.30 6.41
C PRO A 85 5.21 -17.83 7.83
N VAL A 86 6.25 -18.40 8.46
CA VAL A 86 6.21 -18.74 9.88
C VAL A 86 6.26 -17.41 10.63
N LEU A 87 5.11 -16.92 11.07
CA LEU A 87 5.02 -15.73 11.91
C LEU A 87 5.45 -16.12 13.33
N ASP A 88 6.19 -15.23 13.99
CA ASP A 88 6.52 -15.44 15.40
C ASP A 88 5.22 -15.58 16.22
N ALA A 89 5.20 -16.54 17.15
CA ALA A 89 4.02 -16.79 18.00
C ALA A 89 3.60 -15.55 18.82
N ASN A 90 4.52 -14.61 19.03
CA ASN A 90 4.29 -13.35 19.74
C ASN A 90 4.06 -12.17 18.78
N ALA A 91 4.05 -12.40 17.47
CA ALA A 91 3.74 -11.31 16.52
C ALA A 91 2.27 -10.90 16.70
N PRO A 92 1.97 -9.58 16.73
CA PRO A 92 0.59 -9.13 16.68
C PRO A 92 -0.08 -9.77 15.46
N ALA A 93 -1.35 -10.17 15.59
CA ALA A 93 -2.11 -10.81 14.53
C ALA A 93 -2.16 -9.90 13.28
N PHE A 94 -1.17 -10.05 12.40
CA PHE A 94 -1.12 -9.35 11.13
C PHE A 94 -1.77 -10.26 10.09
N PRO A 95 -2.84 -9.82 9.43
CA PRO A 95 -3.44 -10.63 8.39
C PRO A 95 -2.42 -10.79 7.25
N ARG A 96 -2.15 -12.04 6.87
CA ARG A 96 -1.28 -12.37 5.73
C ARG A 96 -1.72 -11.64 4.46
N GLU A 97 -3.03 -11.51 4.29
CA GLU A 97 -3.66 -10.81 3.18
C GLU A 97 -4.65 -9.77 3.72
N GLN A 98 -4.65 -8.60 3.13
CA GLN A 98 -5.59 -7.54 3.45
C GLN A 98 -6.10 -6.89 2.17
N ILE A 99 -7.42 -6.90 1.98
CA ILE A 99 -8.10 -6.27 0.86
C ILE A 99 -8.77 -4.99 1.34
N ARG A 100 -8.55 -3.88 0.64
CA ARG A 100 -9.14 -2.57 0.93
C ARG A 100 -9.77 -1.97 -0.30
N LEU A 101 -11.01 -1.52 -0.18
CA LEU A 101 -11.72 -0.78 -1.20
C LEU A 101 -11.80 0.70 -0.84
N PHE A 102 -11.52 1.57 -1.80
CA PHE A 102 -11.48 3.02 -1.63
C PHE A 102 -12.48 3.70 -2.56
N ALA A 103 -12.83 4.94 -2.24
CA ALA A 103 -13.65 5.80 -3.08
C ALA A 103 -14.97 5.14 -3.51
N GLY A 104 -15.67 4.49 -2.56
CA GLY A 104 -16.92 3.79 -2.84
C GLY A 104 -16.74 2.52 -3.67
N GLY A 105 -15.57 1.88 -3.59
CA GLY A 105 -15.26 0.66 -4.32
C GLY A 105 -14.69 0.89 -5.73
N ARG A 106 -14.39 2.13 -6.12
CA ARG A 106 -13.76 2.41 -7.43
C ARG A 106 -12.31 1.93 -7.51
N ARG A 107 -11.64 1.83 -6.38
CA ARG A 107 -10.21 1.48 -6.26
C ARG A 107 -10.03 0.40 -5.24
N MET A 108 -9.11 -0.49 -5.50
CA MET A 108 -8.75 -1.59 -4.61
C MET A 108 -7.25 -1.65 -4.40
N GLU A 109 -6.86 -1.93 -3.17
CA GLU A 109 -5.50 -2.28 -2.78
C GLU A 109 -5.54 -3.61 -2.05
N ILE A 110 -4.66 -4.52 -2.44
CA ILE A 110 -4.43 -5.78 -1.75
C ILE A 110 -3.00 -5.78 -1.25
N ARG A 111 -2.81 -6.19 -0.01
CA ARG A 111 -1.50 -6.37 0.62
C ARG A 111 -1.36 -7.83 0.99
N LEU A 112 -0.30 -8.44 0.53
CA LEU A 112 0.02 -9.84 0.78
C LEU A 112 1.45 -9.95 1.31
N VAL A 113 1.64 -10.64 2.44
CA VAL A 113 2.96 -11.04 2.91
C VAL A 113 3.38 -12.29 2.16
N VAL A 114 4.56 -12.27 1.55
CA VAL A 114 5.10 -13.35 0.73
C VAL A 114 6.49 -13.76 1.24
N GLY A 115 6.78 -15.07 1.23
CA GLY A 115 8.10 -15.57 1.59
C GLY A 115 8.41 -15.60 3.09
N THR A 116 9.66 -15.87 3.41
CA THR A 116 10.17 -16.09 4.77
C THR A 116 10.64 -14.80 5.43
N ARG A 117 10.71 -14.85 6.76
CA ARG A 117 11.26 -13.78 7.59
C ARG A 117 12.75 -13.57 7.32
N TYR A 118 13.16 -12.31 7.28
CA TYR A 118 14.53 -11.87 7.30
C TYR A 118 14.80 -11.13 8.62
N GLU A 119 15.82 -11.53 9.34
CA GLU A 119 16.27 -10.86 10.55
C GLU A 119 17.34 -9.82 10.17
N LEU A 120 17.06 -8.55 10.46
CA LEU A 120 17.97 -7.43 10.22
C LEU A 120 18.94 -7.26 11.39
N ALA A 121 18.44 -7.44 12.62
CA ALA A 121 19.16 -7.43 13.87
C ALA A 121 18.36 -8.24 14.90
N PRO A 122 18.92 -8.60 16.06
CA PRO A 122 18.19 -9.30 17.11
C PRO A 122 16.90 -8.59 17.47
N GLY A 123 15.77 -9.27 17.24
CA GLY A 123 14.42 -8.73 17.47
C GLY A 123 13.85 -7.84 16.34
N GLU A 124 14.61 -7.55 15.29
CA GLU A 124 14.18 -6.77 14.13
C GLU A 124 13.99 -7.67 12.91
N SER A 125 12.75 -7.98 12.58
CA SER A 125 12.43 -8.85 11.45
C SER A 125 11.57 -8.15 10.42
N VAL A 126 11.86 -8.40 9.14
CA VAL A 126 11.13 -7.88 7.99
C VAL A 126 10.69 -9.04 7.10
N TYR A 127 9.47 -8.97 6.62
CA TYR A 127 8.90 -9.91 5.67
C TYR A 127 8.78 -9.24 4.30
N PRO A 128 9.11 -9.93 3.21
CA PRO A 128 8.75 -9.45 1.89
C PRO A 128 7.23 -9.44 1.73
N GLY A 129 6.73 -8.43 1.08
CA GLY A 129 5.33 -8.27 0.78
C GLY A 129 5.10 -7.79 -0.64
N ILE A 130 3.89 -7.95 -1.12
CA ILE A 130 3.42 -7.39 -2.38
C ILE A 130 2.20 -6.53 -2.10
N ARG A 131 2.13 -5.38 -2.78
CA ARG A 131 0.95 -4.54 -2.87
C ARG A 131 0.42 -4.62 -4.29
N VAL A 132 -0.82 -5.05 -4.45
CA VAL A 132 -1.51 -5.09 -5.75
C VAL A 132 -2.61 -4.06 -5.74
N MET A 133 -2.71 -3.28 -6.81
CA MET A 133 -3.70 -2.21 -6.96
C MET A 133 -4.46 -2.38 -8.26
N ASN A 134 -5.76 -2.08 -8.21
CA ASN A 134 -6.64 -2.02 -9.36
C ASN A 134 -7.61 -0.85 -9.25
N SER A 135 -8.04 -0.26 -10.37
CA SER A 135 -9.09 0.75 -10.40
C SER A 135 -10.13 0.46 -11.47
N LEU A 136 -11.35 0.91 -11.20
CA LEU A 136 -12.51 0.83 -12.10
C LEU A 136 -12.83 2.19 -12.75
N ASP A 137 -12.01 3.20 -12.50
CA ASP A 137 -12.16 4.57 -13.04
C ASP A 137 -11.07 4.93 -14.05
N GLY A 138 -10.25 3.94 -14.44
CA GLY A 138 -9.13 4.15 -15.36
C GLY A 138 -7.96 4.95 -14.78
N SER A 139 -8.01 5.34 -13.50
CA SER A 139 -6.94 6.10 -12.85
C SER A 139 -5.68 5.28 -12.63
N TRP A 140 -5.82 3.97 -12.47
CA TRP A 140 -4.72 3.02 -12.34
C TRP A 140 -4.88 1.87 -13.33
N ALA A 141 -3.76 1.43 -13.88
CA ALA A 141 -3.67 0.07 -14.40
C ALA A 141 -3.59 -0.92 -13.23
N VAL A 142 -3.83 -2.20 -13.48
CA VAL A 142 -3.43 -3.24 -12.52
C VAL A 142 -1.93 -3.17 -12.35
N ARG A 143 -1.49 -3.04 -11.11
CA ARG A 143 -0.05 -2.94 -10.81
C ARG A 143 0.28 -3.72 -9.55
N ALA A 144 1.48 -4.28 -9.53
CA ALA A 144 2.05 -4.97 -8.39
C ALA A 144 3.37 -4.28 -7.97
N GLU A 145 3.51 -4.01 -6.69
CA GLU A 145 4.69 -3.37 -6.10
C GLU A 145 5.23 -4.21 -4.95
N GLY A 146 6.56 -4.31 -4.85
CA GLY A 146 7.22 -4.90 -3.71
C GLY A 146 7.15 -4.00 -2.48
N THR A 147 6.97 -4.60 -1.33
CA THR A 147 7.01 -3.91 -0.04
C THR A 147 7.74 -4.75 1.00
N GLY A 148 8.30 -4.12 2.03
CA GLY A 148 8.67 -4.79 3.27
C GLY A 148 7.54 -4.67 4.29
N VAL A 149 7.39 -5.66 5.14
CA VAL A 149 6.43 -5.63 6.25
C VAL A 149 7.16 -5.94 7.54
N ARG A 150 7.14 -5.00 8.49
CA ARG A 150 7.61 -5.21 9.86
C ARG A 150 6.42 -5.60 10.73
N ILE A 151 6.43 -6.84 11.25
CA ILE A 151 5.27 -7.36 11.98
C ILE A 151 5.16 -6.79 13.38
N ALA A 152 6.28 -6.41 14.02
CA ALA A 152 6.26 -5.90 15.40
C ALA A 152 5.31 -4.72 15.63
N CYS A 153 5.05 -3.91 14.61
CA CYS A 153 4.14 -2.76 14.68
C CYS A 153 3.16 -2.66 13.51
N ALA A 154 3.00 -3.71 12.71
CA ALA A 154 2.22 -3.71 11.47
C ALA A 154 2.57 -2.56 10.50
N ASN A 155 3.76 -1.95 10.65
CA ASN A 155 4.25 -0.91 9.78
C ASN A 155 4.66 -1.49 8.43
N GLN A 156 4.30 -0.78 7.37
CA GLN A 156 4.77 -1.11 6.05
C GLN A 156 6.06 -0.36 5.75
N LEU A 157 7.06 -1.12 5.34
CA LEU A 157 8.35 -0.58 4.95
C LEU A 157 8.38 -0.43 3.44
N TYR A 158 8.64 0.78 2.99
CA TYR A 158 8.63 1.10 1.56
C TYR A 158 10.02 1.15 0.93
N ALA A 159 11.04 1.11 1.74
CA ALA A 159 12.39 1.43 1.35
C ALA A 159 13.01 0.47 0.35
N GLY A 160 13.68 1.04 -0.60
CA GLY A 160 14.51 0.33 -1.57
C GLY A 160 13.75 -0.54 -2.57
N MET A 161 12.48 -0.84 -2.31
CA MET A 161 11.68 -1.69 -3.18
C MET A 161 11.04 -0.91 -4.34
N HIS A 162 11.05 0.41 -4.26
CA HIS A 162 10.45 1.28 -5.27
C HIS A 162 11.15 1.26 -6.62
N SER A 163 12.47 1.18 -6.60
CA SER A 163 13.29 1.01 -7.81
C SER A 163 13.32 -0.44 -8.27
N LEU A 164 12.84 -1.37 -7.43
CA LEU A 164 13.09 -2.77 -7.65
C LEU A 164 12.02 -3.46 -8.47
N VAL A 165 10.75 -3.16 -8.28
CA VAL A 165 9.68 -3.76 -9.11
C VAL A 165 8.40 -2.94 -9.05
N GLU A 166 8.14 -2.18 -10.08
CA GLU A 166 6.79 -1.78 -10.44
C GLU A 166 6.43 -2.53 -11.73
N LEU A 167 5.56 -3.53 -11.63
CA LEU A 167 4.94 -4.12 -12.81
C LEU A 167 3.59 -3.44 -13.02
N ARG A 168 3.46 -2.83 -14.18
CA ARG A 168 2.25 -2.14 -14.61
C ARG A 168 1.75 -2.80 -15.90
N GLU A 169 0.57 -3.38 -15.83
CA GLU A 169 -0.14 -3.88 -17.01
C GLU A 169 -1.36 -3.01 -17.27
N VAL A 170 -1.42 -2.41 -18.45
CA VAL A 170 -2.52 -1.52 -18.85
C VAL A 170 -3.67 -2.29 -19.48
N HIS A 171 -3.39 -3.46 -20.06
CA HIS A 171 -4.34 -4.28 -20.80
C HIS A 171 -4.16 -5.74 -20.41
N LEU A 172 -4.78 -6.15 -19.32
CA LEU A 172 -4.94 -7.56 -19.01
C LEU A 172 -6.13 -8.08 -19.82
N SER A 173 -5.86 -8.97 -20.76
CA SER A 173 -6.91 -9.54 -21.60
C SER A 173 -7.55 -10.79 -20.99
N SER A 174 -6.92 -11.36 -19.95
CA SER A 174 -7.43 -12.58 -19.30
C SER A 174 -6.96 -12.75 -17.86
N ALA A 175 -7.65 -13.58 -17.10
CA ALA A 175 -7.22 -14.01 -15.76
C ALA A 175 -5.85 -14.73 -15.80
N THR A 176 -5.52 -15.39 -16.91
CA THR A 176 -4.23 -16.06 -17.10
C THR A 176 -3.09 -15.04 -17.17
N ASP A 177 -3.27 -13.94 -17.88
CA ASP A 177 -2.28 -12.86 -17.98
C ASP A 177 -2.05 -12.21 -16.60
N LEU A 178 -3.11 -12.04 -15.82
CA LEU A 178 -3.05 -11.52 -14.47
C LEU A 178 -2.24 -12.44 -13.54
N MET A 179 -2.49 -13.76 -13.59
CA MET A 179 -1.74 -14.75 -12.81
C MET A 179 -0.26 -14.77 -13.19
N ALA A 180 0.05 -14.76 -14.48
CA ALA A 180 1.43 -14.73 -14.97
C ALA A 180 2.16 -13.45 -14.53
N MET A 181 1.49 -12.31 -14.60
CA MET A 181 2.01 -11.02 -14.11
C MET A 181 2.31 -11.08 -12.61
N LEU A 182 1.39 -11.57 -11.79
CA LEU A 182 1.56 -11.66 -10.35
C LEU A 182 2.69 -12.62 -9.97
N GLN A 183 2.77 -13.78 -10.60
CA GLN A 183 3.87 -14.72 -10.37
C GLN A 183 5.22 -14.11 -10.70
N LYS A 184 5.34 -13.46 -11.86
CA LYS A 184 6.55 -12.73 -12.27
C LYS A 184 6.89 -11.62 -11.26
N ALA A 185 5.90 -10.85 -10.80
CA ALA A 185 6.09 -9.80 -9.80
C ALA A 185 6.68 -10.39 -8.51
N ILE A 186 6.08 -11.45 -7.99
CA ILE A 186 6.52 -12.08 -6.74
C ILE A 186 7.95 -12.63 -6.87
N HIS A 187 8.26 -13.36 -7.94
CA HIS A 187 9.62 -13.85 -8.17
C HIS A 187 10.65 -12.71 -8.21
N THR A 188 10.31 -11.64 -8.91
CA THR A 188 11.20 -10.47 -8.99
C THR A 188 11.37 -9.78 -7.65
N ILE A 189 10.28 -9.63 -6.88
CA ILE A 189 10.30 -9.03 -5.54
C ILE A 189 11.16 -9.88 -4.60
N LEU A 190 10.93 -11.20 -4.54
CA LEU A 190 11.70 -12.08 -3.68
C LEU A 190 13.18 -12.10 -4.05
N GLY A 191 13.51 -12.10 -5.35
CA GLY A 191 14.89 -12.04 -5.83
C GLY A 191 15.62 -10.77 -5.42
N ARG A 192 14.94 -9.64 -5.45
CA ARG A 192 15.52 -8.32 -5.14
C ARG A 192 15.36 -7.88 -3.69
N PHE A 193 14.57 -8.61 -2.90
CA PHE A 193 14.34 -8.23 -1.50
C PHE A 193 15.63 -8.26 -0.68
N ARG A 194 16.54 -9.17 -1.00
CA ARG A 194 17.87 -9.22 -0.35
C ARG A 194 18.68 -7.96 -0.57
N ASP A 195 18.61 -7.39 -1.78
CA ASP A 195 19.34 -6.14 -2.08
C ASP A 195 18.75 -4.96 -1.29
N ALA A 196 17.43 -4.95 -1.08
CA ALA A 196 16.78 -3.95 -0.24
C ALA A 196 17.16 -4.08 1.25
N LEU A 197 17.51 -5.29 1.72
CA LEU A 197 17.91 -5.49 3.12
C LEU A 197 19.22 -4.77 3.46
N SER A 198 20.14 -4.61 2.50
CA SER A 198 21.39 -3.86 2.74
C SER A 198 21.08 -2.39 3.07
N ILE A 199 20.11 -1.77 2.39
CA ILE A 199 19.70 -0.38 2.65
C ILE A 199 19.18 -0.23 4.10
N TYR A 200 18.43 -1.21 4.59
CA TYR A 200 17.96 -1.19 5.98
C TYR A 200 19.11 -1.40 6.97
N ALA A 201 20.02 -2.33 6.67
CA ALA A 201 21.19 -2.57 7.51
C ALA A 201 22.11 -1.34 7.58
N ASP A 202 22.35 -0.68 6.46
CA ASP A 202 23.11 0.56 6.40
C ASP A 202 22.44 1.66 7.23
N ALA A 203 21.11 1.83 7.08
CA ALA A 203 20.35 2.81 7.85
C ALA A 203 20.32 2.52 9.37
N MET A 204 20.53 1.28 9.80
CA MET A 204 20.67 0.95 11.21
C MET A 204 22.03 1.41 11.78
N GLY A 205 23.07 1.43 10.95
CA GLY A 205 24.43 1.87 11.32
C GLY A 205 24.65 3.38 11.20
N GLU A 206 23.80 4.10 10.50
CA GLU A 206 23.94 5.54 10.30
C GLU A 206 23.07 6.33 11.28
N GLU A 207 23.66 7.34 11.92
CA GLU A 207 22.98 8.22 12.88
C GLU A 207 22.56 9.56 12.24
N VAL A 208 21.43 10.08 12.68
CA VAL A 208 20.92 11.39 12.32
C VAL A 208 20.53 12.18 13.58
N LEU A 209 20.70 13.49 13.52
CA LEU A 209 20.13 14.37 14.55
C LEU A 209 18.60 14.40 14.42
N ALA A 210 17.91 14.19 15.53
CA ALA A 210 16.45 14.14 15.56
C ALA A 210 15.82 15.45 15.05
N GLU A 211 16.42 16.60 15.35
CA GLU A 211 16.00 17.92 14.87
C GLU A 211 16.02 18.07 13.34
N ASN A 212 16.86 17.29 12.66
CA ASN A 212 16.96 17.33 11.19
C ASN A 212 15.92 16.47 10.48
N VAL A 213 15.20 15.59 11.19
CA VAL A 213 14.23 14.67 10.60
C VAL A 213 13.07 15.41 9.94
N GLU A 214 12.50 16.43 10.60
CA GLU A 214 11.44 17.26 10.01
C GLU A 214 11.92 17.91 8.71
N PHE A 215 13.08 18.53 8.74
CA PHE A 215 13.63 19.24 7.59
C PHE A 215 13.87 18.28 6.41
N ALA A 216 14.48 17.13 6.64
CA ALA A 216 14.73 16.12 5.61
C ALA A 216 13.43 15.63 4.95
N LEU A 217 12.38 15.38 5.75
CA LEU A 217 11.08 14.95 5.25
C LEU A 217 10.40 16.04 4.41
N VAL A 218 10.45 17.30 4.84
CA VAL A 218 9.89 18.42 4.06
C VAL A 218 10.64 18.59 2.75
N ALA A 219 11.98 18.52 2.77
CA ALA A 219 12.82 18.60 1.58
C ALA A 219 12.51 17.46 0.57
N ALA A 220 12.14 16.27 1.07
CA ALA A 220 11.71 15.15 0.24
C ALA A 220 10.24 15.26 -0.24
N GLY A 221 9.54 16.35 0.09
CA GLY A 221 8.17 16.61 -0.38
C GLY A 221 7.04 16.14 0.54
N LEU A 222 7.34 15.75 1.79
CA LEU A 222 6.30 15.47 2.76
C LEU A 222 5.65 16.78 3.25
N PRO A 223 4.31 16.88 3.34
CA PRO A 223 3.65 18.05 3.87
C PRO A 223 4.11 18.36 5.30
N ARG A 224 4.42 19.65 5.57
CA ARG A 224 4.99 20.08 6.82
C ARG A 224 4.21 19.62 8.06
N VAL A 225 2.88 19.60 8.00
CA VAL A 225 2.03 19.15 9.10
C VAL A 225 2.33 17.71 9.54
N TYR A 226 2.65 16.83 8.60
CA TYR A 226 3.02 15.44 8.91
C TYR A 226 4.49 15.33 9.30
N ALA A 227 5.36 16.06 8.60
CA ALA A 227 6.78 16.11 8.90
C ALA A 227 7.04 16.60 10.33
N SER A 228 6.34 17.63 10.79
CA SER A 228 6.47 18.16 12.17
C SER A 228 5.99 17.15 13.22
N THR A 229 4.90 16.40 12.94
CA THR A 229 4.46 15.33 13.84
C THR A 229 5.52 14.23 13.94
N ILE A 230 6.13 13.85 12.82
CA ILE A 230 7.19 12.83 12.79
C ILE A 230 8.45 13.35 13.48
N GLY A 231 8.86 14.59 13.21
CA GLY A 231 10.00 15.24 13.85
C GLY A 231 9.89 15.26 15.37
N ALA A 232 8.76 15.72 15.90
CA ALA A 232 8.51 15.73 17.35
C ALA A 232 8.59 14.32 17.98
N ARG A 233 8.14 13.29 17.29
CA ARG A 233 8.27 11.89 17.76
C ARG A 233 9.70 11.38 17.65
N ALA A 234 10.42 11.75 16.60
CA ALA A 234 11.83 11.42 16.46
C ALA A 234 12.66 12.03 17.59
N GLU A 235 12.40 13.30 17.94
CA GLU A 235 13.01 13.96 19.09
C GLU A 235 12.71 13.24 20.42
N ALA A 236 11.46 12.83 20.61
CA ALA A 236 11.05 12.07 21.80
C ALA A 236 11.67 10.67 21.87
N ALA A 237 11.98 10.06 20.72
CA ALA A 237 12.60 8.74 20.63
C ALA A 237 14.14 8.79 20.69
N ALA A 238 14.74 9.97 20.51
CA ALA A 238 16.18 10.13 20.44
C ALA A 238 16.84 9.89 21.80
N SER A 239 18.10 9.45 21.76
CA SER A 239 18.95 9.31 22.94
C SER A 239 19.33 10.65 23.56
N HIS A 240 20.07 10.62 24.67
CA HIS A 240 20.57 11.82 25.37
C HIS A 240 21.38 12.80 24.50
N ASN A 241 21.96 12.32 23.40
CA ASN A 241 22.70 13.13 22.44
C ASN A 241 21.83 13.64 21.27
N ALA A 242 20.51 13.56 21.36
CA ALA A 242 19.57 13.87 20.29
C ALA A 242 19.81 13.11 18.97
N LEU A 243 20.52 11.95 19.04
CA LEU A 243 20.82 11.08 17.92
C LEU A 243 19.87 9.87 17.91
N LEU A 244 19.51 9.43 16.72
CA LEU A 244 18.83 8.17 16.47
C LEU A 244 19.35 7.58 15.15
N SER A 245 19.26 6.25 14.97
CA SER A 245 19.62 5.68 13.68
C SER A 245 18.60 6.13 12.60
N ARG A 246 19.06 6.22 11.34
CA ARG A 246 18.17 6.51 10.21
C ARG A 246 17.03 5.50 10.13
N TRP A 247 17.31 4.24 10.46
CA TRP A 247 16.29 3.20 10.60
C TRP A 247 15.23 3.55 11.64
N SER A 248 15.65 3.99 12.84
CA SER A 248 14.71 4.38 13.91
C SER A 248 13.87 5.60 13.49
N ALA A 249 14.48 6.60 12.85
CA ALA A 249 13.76 7.75 12.31
C ALA A 249 12.73 7.31 11.25
N TYR A 250 13.10 6.37 10.38
CA TYR A 250 12.20 5.81 9.38
C TYR A 250 11.05 5.01 10.01
N GLN A 251 11.31 4.23 11.09
CA GLN A 251 10.24 3.54 11.81
C GLN A 251 9.22 4.50 12.41
N VAL A 252 9.66 5.59 13.01
CA VAL A 252 8.77 6.65 13.51
C VAL A 252 7.94 7.24 12.37
N ALA A 253 8.57 7.52 11.22
CA ALA A 253 7.87 8.06 10.06
C ALA A 253 6.81 7.08 9.53
N THR A 254 7.16 5.81 9.37
CA THR A 254 6.22 4.79 8.86
C THR A 254 5.07 4.52 9.82
N GLU A 255 5.29 4.58 11.13
CA GLU A 255 4.23 4.46 12.13
C GLU A 255 3.18 5.57 11.94
N VAL A 256 3.61 6.84 11.91
CA VAL A 256 2.72 7.98 11.70
C VAL A 256 2.00 7.88 10.35
N LEU A 257 2.75 7.59 9.27
CA LEU A 257 2.18 7.53 7.93
C LEU A 257 1.20 6.36 7.77
N THR A 258 1.45 5.21 8.37
CA THR A 258 0.59 4.04 8.26
C THR A 258 -0.69 4.17 9.11
N HIS A 259 -0.54 4.62 10.36
CA HIS A 259 -1.64 4.54 11.33
C HIS A 259 -2.44 5.84 11.47
N GLU A 260 -1.84 6.99 11.22
CA GLU A 260 -2.50 8.28 11.44
C GLU A 260 -2.84 9.00 10.15
N VAL A 261 -1.93 8.98 9.17
CA VAL A 261 -2.10 9.70 7.91
C VAL A 261 -2.80 8.84 6.86
N GLY A 262 -2.32 7.62 6.64
CA GLY A 262 -2.83 6.70 5.62
C GLY A 262 -4.36 6.51 5.65
N PRO A 263 -4.99 6.35 6.83
CA PRO A 263 -6.45 6.26 6.93
C PRO A 263 -7.22 7.52 6.50
N ARG A 264 -6.54 8.67 6.36
CA ARG A 264 -7.15 9.98 6.09
C ARG A 264 -6.89 10.52 4.70
N VAL A 265 -6.02 9.87 3.94
CA VAL A 265 -5.61 10.33 2.60
C VAL A 265 -5.90 9.26 1.54
N SER A 266 -5.86 9.65 0.26
CA SER A 266 -5.98 8.65 -0.80
C SER A 266 -4.76 7.74 -0.84
N PRO A 267 -4.90 6.49 -1.36
CA PRO A 267 -3.77 5.55 -1.46
C PRO A 267 -2.57 6.12 -2.20
N GLU A 268 -2.79 6.94 -3.24
CA GLU A 268 -1.71 7.56 -4.01
C GLU A 268 -0.91 8.56 -3.17
N ARG A 269 -1.62 9.37 -2.38
CA ARG A 269 -0.99 10.32 -1.48
C ARG A 269 -0.22 9.61 -0.38
N SER A 270 -0.81 8.55 0.21
CA SER A 270 -0.12 7.72 1.20
C SER A 270 1.17 7.16 0.62
N ARG A 271 1.13 6.60 -0.60
CA ARG A 271 2.33 6.11 -1.30
C ARG A 271 3.35 7.22 -1.54
N GLY A 272 2.91 8.38 -1.99
CA GLY A 272 3.80 9.53 -2.17
C GLY A 272 4.53 9.89 -0.89
N PHE A 273 3.84 9.87 0.23
CA PHE A 273 4.42 10.18 1.55
C PHE A 273 5.38 9.09 2.04
N GLU A 274 5.01 7.83 1.86
CA GLU A 274 5.88 6.69 2.19
C GLU A 274 7.19 6.73 1.38
N ARG A 275 7.10 7.10 0.09
CA ARG A 275 8.27 7.31 -0.77
C ARG A 275 9.15 8.45 -0.29
N ALA A 276 8.54 9.58 0.02
CA ALA A 276 9.27 10.75 0.52
C ALA A 276 10.03 10.40 1.81
N ALA A 277 9.37 9.69 2.74
CA ALA A 277 10.00 9.25 3.97
C ALA A 277 11.17 8.27 3.72
N ALA A 278 10.98 7.30 2.82
CA ALA A 278 12.05 6.36 2.45
C ALA A 278 13.25 7.08 1.81
N SER A 279 12.99 7.98 0.88
CA SER A 279 14.03 8.77 0.21
C SER A 279 14.81 9.65 1.21
N ALA A 280 14.11 10.29 2.16
CA ALA A 280 14.73 11.18 3.13
C ALA A 280 15.57 10.44 4.19
N LEU A 281 15.10 9.26 4.61
CA LEU A 281 15.59 8.63 5.83
C LEU A 281 16.38 7.35 5.60
N LEU A 282 16.28 6.73 4.42
CA LEU A 282 16.95 5.46 4.15
C LEU A 282 18.01 5.54 3.06
N ILE A 283 17.84 6.47 2.09
CA ILE A 283 18.80 6.60 0.99
C ILE A 283 19.77 7.71 1.37
N SER A 284 21.04 7.38 1.60
CA SER A 284 22.10 8.38 1.77
C SER A 284 22.39 9.06 0.44
N ASP A 285 22.64 10.37 0.46
CA ASP A 285 22.96 11.19 -0.74
C ASP A 285 24.13 10.65 -1.59
N GLY A 286 24.89 9.68 -1.06
CA GLY A 286 25.96 8.98 -1.79
C GLY A 286 25.49 7.86 -2.73
N ALA A 287 24.26 7.35 -2.60
CA ALA A 287 23.75 6.23 -3.38
C ALA A 287 23.05 6.63 -4.70
N THR A 288 22.76 7.91 -4.92
CA THR A 288 22.07 8.41 -6.12
C THR A 288 22.98 8.66 -7.33
N ALA A 289 24.30 8.43 -7.21
CA ALA A 289 25.26 8.72 -8.28
C ALA A 289 25.54 7.56 -9.24
N SER A 290 24.87 6.41 -9.10
CA SER A 290 25.11 5.23 -9.94
C SER A 290 23.82 4.43 -10.24
N ALA A 291 22.85 5.08 -10.93
CA ALA A 291 21.73 4.38 -11.56
C ALA A 291 21.49 4.94 -12.97
#